data_9ab9b8eea87397ea854fdc739e8f76e6
#
_entry.id   9ab9b8eea87397ea854fdc739e8f76e6
#
_cell.length_a   1.000
_cell.length_b   1.000
_cell.length_c   1.000
_cell.angle_alpha   90.00
_cell.angle_beta   90.00
_cell.angle_gamma   90.00
#
_symmetry.space_group_name_H-M   'P 1'
#
loop_
_entity.id
_entity.type
_entity.pdbx_description
1 polymer ?
#
loop_
_entity_poly.entity_id
_entity_poly.type
_entity_poly.pdbx_seq_one_letter_code
_entity_poly.pdbx_strand_id
1 'polypeptide(L)'
;GFPVLSRNINNVPRIKVGIDWAPSNLIYEDNKAMDQPFMTPLIEMLDNFIFNNLEGVISCDETFVSPYTMTNDVNFILDKPKRNISVFSGGSGQSFKFAPLIGKCLAEKALNKTCSFDISCWEINRALISG
;
A
#
# COMPACT_ATOMS: atom_id res chain seq x y z
N GLY A 1 5.98 -6.32 -9.95
CA GLY A 1 6.58 -5.24 -10.74
C GLY A 1 5.55 -4.38 -11.45
N PHE A 2 5.95 -3.23 -11.87
CA PHE A 2 5.11 -2.30 -12.61
C PHE A 2 5.67 -2.13 -14.02
N PRO A 3 4.81 -1.93 -15.03
CA PRO A 3 5.26 -1.65 -16.39
C PRO A 3 6.08 -0.34 -16.44
N VAL A 4 6.68 -0.08 -17.58
CA VAL A 4 7.42 1.17 -17.81
C VAL A 4 6.50 2.36 -17.59
N LEU A 5 6.73 3.11 -16.51
CA LEU A 5 5.93 4.28 -16.13
C LEU A 5 6.61 5.60 -16.50
N SER A 6 7.92 5.59 -16.68
CA SER A 6 8.72 6.78 -16.96
C SER A 6 10.01 6.41 -17.69
N ARG A 7 10.76 7.43 -18.07
CA ARG A 7 12.10 7.31 -18.60
C ARG A 7 13.03 8.16 -17.76
N ASN A 8 14.29 7.72 -17.62
CA ASN A 8 15.31 8.53 -16.96
C ASN A 8 15.79 9.69 -17.87
N ILE A 9 16.71 10.50 -17.36
CA ILE A 9 17.27 11.66 -18.08
C ILE A 9 17.88 11.29 -19.43
N ASN A 10 18.36 10.05 -19.59
CA ASN A 10 18.94 9.53 -20.82
C ASN A 10 17.89 8.84 -21.73
N ASN A 11 16.61 9.06 -21.49
CA ASN A 11 15.50 8.46 -22.21
C ASN A 11 15.41 6.92 -22.11
N VAL A 12 16.08 6.31 -21.14
CA VAL A 12 16.04 4.87 -20.87
C VAL A 12 14.74 4.51 -20.16
N PRO A 13 14.00 3.47 -20.61
CA PRO A 13 12.81 3.01 -19.91
C PRO A 13 13.10 2.59 -18.48
N ARG A 14 12.25 2.96 -17.54
CA ARG A 14 12.34 2.60 -16.11
C ARG A 14 11.20 1.65 -15.73
N ILE A 15 11.54 0.63 -14.97
CA ILE A 15 10.57 -0.25 -14.32
C ILE A 15 10.64 -0.03 -12.82
N LYS A 16 9.55 -0.28 -12.11
CA LYS A 16 9.50 -0.32 -10.65
C LYS A 16 9.34 -1.77 -10.21
N VAL A 17 10.25 -2.24 -9.40
CA VAL A 17 10.18 -3.53 -8.73
C VAL A 17 10.20 -3.28 -7.23
N GLY A 18 9.45 -4.05 -6.47
CA GLY A 18 9.41 -3.90 -5.03
C GLY A 18 9.16 -5.24 -4.35
N ILE A 19 9.56 -5.31 -3.09
CA ILE A 19 9.26 -6.41 -2.18
C ILE A 19 8.15 -5.96 -1.22
N ASP A 20 7.13 -6.79 -1.09
CA ASP A 20 6.05 -6.57 -0.13
C ASP A 20 6.40 -7.29 1.17
N TRP A 21 7.32 -6.71 1.90
CA TRP A 21 7.76 -7.22 3.20
C TRP A 21 8.24 -6.07 4.09
N ALA A 22 7.86 -6.12 5.36
CA ALA A 22 8.40 -5.23 6.37
C ALA A 22 8.55 -6.01 7.68
N PRO A 23 9.61 -5.77 8.46
CA PRO A 23 9.69 -6.30 9.81
C PRO A 23 8.59 -5.69 10.68
N SER A 24 8.05 -6.48 11.61
CA SER A 24 6.98 -6.06 12.53
C SER A 24 7.35 -4.88 13.42
N ASN A 25 8.64 -4.59 13.56
CA ASN A 25 9.19 -3.50 14.35
C ASN A 25 9.69 -2.30 13.51
N LEU A 26 9.31 -2.23 12.25
CA LEU A 26 9.66 -1.09 11.41
C LEU A 26 9.00 0.18 11.97
N ILE A 27 9.82 1.10 12.44
CA ILE A 27 9.38 2.44 12.81
C ILE A 27 9.60 3.36 11.61
N TYR A 28 8.52 3.89 11.08
CA TYR A 28 8.57 4.89 10.03
C TYR A 28 8.58 6.28 10.66
N GLU A 29 9.76 6.86 10.82
CA GLU A 29 9.96 8.24 11.27
C GLU A 29 10.59 9.06 10.13
N ASP A 30 9.91 10.11 9.72
CA ASP A 30 10.42 11.22 8.90
C ASP A 30 11.44 10.83 7.81
N ASN A 31 11.12 9.88 6.95
CA ASN A 31 11.99 9.39 5.86
C ASN A 31 13.26 8.63 6.28
N LYS A 32 13.43 8.31 7.56
CA LYS A 32 14.58 7.53 8.06
C LYS A 32 14.44 6.01 7.86
N ALA A 33 13.39 5.55 7.22
CA ALA A 33 13.21 4.12 7.01
C ALA A 33 14.36 3.47 6.23
N MET A 34 15.04 4.23 5.34
CA MET A 34 16.19 3.74 4.59
C MET A 34 17.46 3.57 5.43
N ASP A 35 17.55 4.23 6.58
CA ASP A 35 18.72 4.19 7.46
C ASP A 35 18.71 2.98 8.41
N GLN A 36 17.69 2.13 8.34
CA GLN A 36 17.58 0.96 9.22
C GLN A 36 18.56 -0.13 8.79
N PRO A 37 19.23 -0.82 9.76
CA PRO A 37 20.25 -1.83 9.45
C PRO A 37 19.78 -2.99 8.56
N PHE A 38 18.48 -3.31 8.60
CA PHE A 38 17.90 -4.36 7.78
C PHE A 38 17.64 -3.96 6.32
N MET A 39 17.75 -2.68 5.99
CA MET A 39 17.48 -2.21 4.61
C MET A 39 18.54 -2.68 3.64
N THR A 40 19.82 -2.67 4.02
CA THR A 40 20.91 -3.13 3.15
C THR A 40 20.70 -4.58 2.69
N PRO A 41 20.49 -5.56 3.57
CA PRO A 41 20.20 -6.94 3.14
C PRO A 41 18.96 -7.08 2.27
N LEU A 42 17.92 -6.27 2.50
CA LEU A 42 16.72 -6.29 1.67
C LEU A 42 16.97 -5.77 0.26
N ILE A 43 17.72 -4.68 0.15
CA ILE A 43 18.11 -4.12 -1.15
C ILE A 43 18.96 -5.11 -1.91
N GLU A 44 19.96 -5.71 -1.28
CA GLU A 44 20.82 -6.73 -1.88
C GLU A 44 20.02 -7.94 -2.38
N MET A 45 19.05 -8.40 -1.59
CA MET A 45 18.15 -9.50 -1.99
C MET A 45 17.31 -9.11 -3.19
N LEU A 46 16.77 -7.90 -3.22
CA LEU A 46 15.96 -7.39 -4.33
C LEU A 46 16.79 -7.21 -5.59
N ASP A 47 17.98 -6.65 -5.49
CA ASP A 47 18.92 -6.48 -6.60
C ASP A 47 19.34 -7.85 -7.18
N ASN A 48 19.68 -8.79 -6.34
CA ASN A 48 19.99 -10.15 -6.76
C ASN A 48 18.81 -10.80 -7.52
N PHE A 49 17.60 -10.63 -7.02
CA PHE A 49 16.40 -11.12 -7.72
C PHE A 49 16.24 -10.46 -9.08
N ILE A 50 16.36 -9.12 -9.15
CA ILE A 50 16.17 -8.34 -10.37
C ILE A 50 17.20 -8.75 -11.43
N PHE A 51 18.49 -8.71 -11.10
CA PHE A 51 19.56 -8.97 -12.06
C PHE A 51 19.63 -10.43 -12.53
N ASN A 52 19.15 -11.37 -11.72
CA ASN A 52 19.10 -12.78 -12.12
C ASN A 52 17.84 -13.17 -12.91
N ASN A 53 16.76 -12.38 -12.85
CA ASN A 53 15.47 -12.81 -13.41
C ASN A 53 14.89 -11.83 -14.44
N LEU A 54 15.41 -10.61 -14.54
CA LEU A 54 14.90 -9.60 -15.47
C LEU A 54 15.98 -9.21 -16.47
N GLU A 55 15.79 -9.63 -17.71
CA GLU A 55 16.70 -9.26 -18.78
C GLU A 55 16.65 -7.76 -19.11
N GLY A 56 17.79 -7.19 -19.46
CA GLY A 56 17.89 -5.79 -19.91
C GLY A 56 17.91 -4.75 -18.79
N VAL A 57 17.87 -5.16 -17.53
CA VAL A 57 18.11 -4.25 -16.40
C VAL A 57 19.61 -3.94 -16.31
N ILE A 58 19.93 -2.64 -16.30
CA ILE A 58 21.32 -2.17 -16.35
C ILE A 58 21.80 -1.70 -14.97
N SER A 59 20.91 -0.98 -14.25
CA SER A 59 21.23 -0.38 -12.96
C SER A 59 19.96 -0.09 -12.15
N CYS A 60 20.12 0.09 -10.86
CA CYS A 60 19.12 0.70 -9.99
C CYS A 60 19.34 2.21 -9.97
N ASP A 61 18.35 3.00 -10.38
CA ASP A 61 18.44 4.46 -10.37
C ASP A 61 18.03 5.05 -9.02
N GLU A 62 17.08 4.39 -8.34
CA GLU A 62 16.48 4.91 -7.11
C GLU A 62 15.89 3.78 -6.26
N THR A 63 16.09 3.86 -4.96
CA THR A 63 15.48 2.98 -3.97
C THR A 63 14.73 3.80 -2.93
N PHE A 64 13.51 3.38 -2.58
CA PHE A 64 12.71 4.06 -1.56
C PHE A 64 11.76 3.09 -0.82
N VAL A 65 11.35 3.50 0.36
CA VAL A 65 10.35 2.79 1.17
C VAL A 65 8.98 3.43 0.96
N SER A 66 7.97 2.60 0.74
CA SER A 66 6.57 3.04 0.67
C SER A 66 5.81 2.50 1.89
N PRO A 67 5.42 3.33 2.85
CA PRO A 67 4.68 2.87 4.02
C PRO A 67 3.25 2.50 3.65
N TYR A 68 2.71 1.49 4.33
CA TYR A 68 1.31 1.13 4.27
C TYR A 68 0.59 1.51 5.56
N THR A 69 -0.62 2.05 5.43
CA THR A 69 -1.52 2.21 6.57
C THR A 69 -2.19 0.86 6.84
N MET A 70 -1.73 0.18 7.87
CA MET A 70 -2.20 -1.16 8.23
C MET A 70 -3.25 -1.10 9.35
N THR A 71 -4.18 -2.03 9.32
CA THR A 71 -5.02 -2.41 10.45
C THR A 71 -4.52 -3.72 11.03
N ASN A 72 -4.87 -4.04 12.26
CA ASN A 72 -4.43 -5.29 12.91
C ASN A 72 -4.87 -6.55 12.16
N ASP A 73 -6.02 -6.48 11.48
CA ASP A 73 -6.59 -7.59 10.71
C ASP A 73 -6.35 -7.47 9.21
N VAL A 74 -5.54 -6.49 8.78
CA VAL A 74 -5.20 -6.21 7.37
C VAL A 74 -6.41 -5.85 6.49
N ASN A 75 -7.61 -5.75 7.05
CA ASN A 75 -8.81 -5.34 6.34
C ASN A 75 -8.96 -3.80 6.33
N PHE A 76 -9.71 -3.30 5.36
CA PHE A 76 -10.00 -1.87 5.27
C PHE A 76 -10.87 -1.39 6.44
N ILE A 77 -10.88 -0.10 6.68
CA ILE A 77 -11.91 0.61 7.42
C ILE A 77 -12.71 1.42 6.41
N LEU A 78 -14.00 1.13 6.27
CA LEU A 78 -14.93 1.91 5.47
C LEU A 78 -16.24 2.04 6.27
N ASP A 79 -16.45 3.22 6.86
CA ASP A 79 -17.56 3.42 7.77
C ASP A 79 -18.04 4.88 7.81
N LYS A 80 -19.13 5.10 8.54
CA LYS A 80 -19.69 6.42 8.84
C LYS A 80 -19.81 6.60 10.36
N PRO A 81 -18.69 6.86 11.06
CA PRO A 81 -18.67 6.95 12.52
C PRO A 81 -19.49 8.11 13.09
N LYS A 82 -19.76 9.14 12.29
CA LYS A 82 -20.61 10.29 12.67
C LYS A 82 -21.48 10.69 11.49
N ARG A 83 -22.60 11.36 11.79
CA ARG A 83 -23.63 11.76 10.80
C ARG A 83 -23.07 12.36 9.51
N ASN A 84 -22.04 13.19 9.62
CA ASN A 84 -21.49 13.94 8.49
C ASN A 84 -20.05 13.51 8.12
N ILE A 85 -19.59 12.35 8.63
CA ILE A 85 -18.23 11.87 8.39
C ILE A 85 -18.29 10.45 7.86
N SER A 86 -17.98 10.26 6.59
CA SER A 86 -17.67 8.94 6.03
C SER A 86 -16.17 8.81 5.90
N VAL A 87 -15.62 7.67 6.28
CA VAL A 87 -14.19 7.44 6.35
C VAL A 87 -13.78 6.18 5.59
N PHE A 88 -12.64 6.27 4.90
CA PHE A 88 -11.89 5.13 4.43
C PHE A 88 -10.46 5.23 4.96
N SER A 89 -9.94 4.12 5.48
CA SER A 89 -8.57 4.01 5.99
C SER A 89 -8.10 2.55 5.95
N GLY A 90 -6.85 2.31 6.37
CA GLY A 90 -6.31 0.96 6.44
C GLY A 90 -6.15 0.31 5.08
N GLY A 91 -5.63 1.04 4.09
CA GLY A 91 -5.49 0.57 2.71
C GLY A 91 -4.60 -0.66 2.54
N SER A 92 -3.74 -0.97 3.53
CA SER A 92 -2.95 -2.20 3.68
C SER A 92 -2.22 -2.62 2.40
N GLY A 93 -1.75 -1.65 1.58
CA GLY A 93 -1.10 -1.89 0.29
C GLY A 93 -2.01 -2.44 -0.81
N GLN A 94 -3.29 -2.69 -0.55
CA GLN A 94 -4.19 -3.41 -1.46
C GLN A 94 -5.34 -2.57 -2.01
N SER A 95 -5.60 -1.38 -1.47
CA SER A 95 -6.82 -0.61 -1.71
C SER A 95 -6.99 -0.10 -3.14
N PHE A 96 -5.90 0.11 -3.88
CA PHE A 96 -5.96 0.72 -5.21
C PHE A 96 -6.87 -0.05 -6.18
N LYS A 97 -6.77 -1.37 -6.20
CA LYS A 97 -7.62 -2.22 -7.06
C LYS A 97 -9.11 -2.17 -6.68
N PHE A 98 -9.43 -1.77 -5.46
CA PHE A 98 -10.80 -1.63 -4.94
C PHE A 98 -11.32 -0.18 -4.99
N ALA A 99 -10.55 0.78 -5.51
CA ALA A 99 -10.91 2.19 -5.51
C ALA A 99 -12.32 2.49 -6.05
N PRO A 100 -12.80 1.89 -7.16
CA PRO A 100 -14.17 2.12 -7.63
C PRO A 100 -15.24 1.64 -6.65
N LEU A 101 -15.03 0.48 -6.03
CA LEU A 101 -15.94 -0.08 -5.02
C LEU A 101 -15.96 0.79 -3.75
N ILE A 102 -14.78 1.15 -3.25
CA ILE A 102 -14.61 2.02 -2.09
C ILE A 102 -15.30 3.35 -2.32
N GLY A 103 -15.08 3.98 -3.47
CA GLY A 103 -15.71 5.25 -3.83
C GLY A 103 -17.24 5.16 -3.87
N LYS A 104 -17.80 4.09 -4.44
CA LYS A 104 -19.24 3.85 -4.46
C LYS A 104 -19.81 3.70 -3.03
N CYS A 105 -19.21 2.84 -2.21
CA CYS A 105 -19.68 2.62 -0.84
C CYS A 105 -19.58 3.89 0.03
N LEU A 106 -18.49 4.67 -0.12
CA LEU A 106 -18.37 5.96 0.56
C LEU A 106 -19.48 6.94 0.17
N ALA A 107 -19.80 7.03 -1.12
CA ALA A 107 -20.88 7.89 -1.61
C ALA A 107 -22.24 7.43 -1.07
N GLU A 108 -22.51 6.12 -1.06
CA GLU A 108 -23.75 5.56 -0.51
C GLU A 108 -23.87 5.85 0.99
N LYS A 109 -22.81 5.62 1.79
CA LYS A 109 -22.78 5.98 3.22
C LYS A 109 -22.93 7.48 3.47
N ALA A 110 -22.28 8.32 2.66
CA ALA A 110 -22.41 9.78 2.77
C ALA A 110 -23.86 10.24 2.57
N LEU A 111 -24.55 9.63 1.61
CA LEU A 111 -25.96 9.91 1.29
C LEU A 111 -26.96 9.17 2.21
N ASN A 112 -26.52 8.50 3.26
CA ASN A 112 -27.33 7.66 4.17
C ASN A 112 -28.10 6.54 3.44
N LYS A 113 -27.52 6.01 2.37
CA LYS A 113 -28.06 4.85 1.66
C LYS A 113 -27.43 3.56 2.20
N THR A 114 -28.14 2.45 2.07
CA THR A 114 -27.57 1.12 2.29
C THR A 114 -26.51 0.86 1.23
N CYS A 115 -25.35 0.35 1.65
CA CYS A 115 -24.31 -0.04 0.69
C CYS A 115 -24.81 -1.17 -0.21
N SER A 116 -24.49 -1.06 -1.50
CA SER A 116 -24.85 -2.07 -2.50
C SER A 116 -24.09 -3.39 -2.33
N PHE A 117 -23.07 -3.41 -1.49
CA PHE A 117 -22.24 -4.56 -1.18
C PHE A 117 -22.19 -4.77 0.32
N ASP A 118 -22.04 -6.02 0.74
CA ASP A 118 -21.74 -6.33 2.14
C ASP A 118 -20.31 -5.89 2.48
N ILE A 119 -20.23 -4.87 3.33
CA ILE A 119 -18.96 -4.30 3.82
C ILE A 119 -18.84 -4.44 5.34
N SER A 120 -19.59 -5.35 5.96
CA SER A 120 -19.58 -5.57 7.42
C SER A 120 -18.18 -5.89 7.95
N CYS A 121 -17.36 -6.58 7.16
CA CYS A 121 -15.95 -6.83 7.48
C CYS A 121 -15.05 -5.58 7.46
N TRP A 122 -15.55 -4.43 6.99
CA TRP A 122 -14.83 -3.16 6.94
C TRP A 122 -15.34 -2.11 7.92
N GLU A 123 -16.34 -2.44 8.72
CA GLU A 123 -16.87 -1.53 9.75
C GLU A 123 -15.85 -1.33 10.87
N ILE A 124 -15.83 -0.12 11.44
CA ILE A 124 -14.85 0.28 12.46
C ILE A 124 -15.01 -0.53 13.76
N ASN A 125 -16.24 -0.97 14.06
CA ASN A 125 -16.58 -1.71 15.29
C ASN A 125 -16.51 -3.24 15.12
N ARG A 126 -15.95 -3.75 14.01
CA ARG A 126 -15.78 -5.20 13.86
C ARG A 126 -14.84 -5.77 14.94
N ALA A 127 -15.10 -7.00 15.39
CA ALA A 127 -14.47 -7.60 16.55
C ALA A 127 -12.92 -7.64 16.52
N LEU A 128 -12.30 -7.65 15.34
CA LEU A 128 -10.84 -7.77 15.18
C LEU A 128 -10.07 -6.45 15.31
N ILE A 129 -10.76 -5.30 15.36
CA ILE A 129 -10.13 -3.99 15.59
C ILE A 129 -10.29 -3.54 17.06
N SER A 130 -11.29 -4.09 17.77
CA SER A 130 -11.68 -3.66 19.11
C SER A 130 -10.89 -4.32 20.24
N GLY A 131 -9.78 -4.99 19.93
CA GLY A 131 -8.90 -5.65 20.90
C GLY A 131 -7.75 -4.76 21.38
#